data_32ea5643f92371f9c4336753863895b8
#
_entry.id   32ea5643f92371f9c4336753863895b8
#
_cell.length_a   1.000
_cell.length_b   1.000
_cell.length_c   1.000
_cell.angle_alpha   90.00
_cell.angle_beta   90.00
_cell.angle_gamma   90.00
#
_symmetry.space_group_name_H-M   'P 1'
#
loop_
_entity.id
_entity.type
_entity.pdbx_description
1 polymer ?
#
loop_
_entity_poly.entity_id
_entity_poly.type
_entity_poly.pdbx_seq_one_letter_code
_entity_poly.pdbx_strand_id
1 'polypeptide(L)'
;MPVDRPDLCLWHNPRCSKSRAALELLTARGIAPRVVHYLDTPPSSDDLHAAVAALGIAPRDLLRTGEAEYAELGLDDPSLDDAAIIAAMHAHPRLIERPVLLRSDGRAVVGRPPERVLELLD
;
A
#
# COMPACT_ATOMS: atom_id res chain seq x y z
N MET A 1 -0.27 2.59 -26.58
CA MET A 1 -1.30 1.90 -25.77
C MET A 1 -0.63 1.27 -24.56
N PRO A 2 -1.11 1.54 -23.35
CA PRO A 2 -0.57 0.84 -22.18
C PRO A 2 -0.85 -0.66 -22.25
N VAL A 3 0.07 -1.43 -21.71
CA VAL A 3 -0.08 -2.89 -21.62
C VAL A 3 -0.69 -3.22 -20.26
N ASP A 4 -1.79 -3.95 -20.27
CA ASP A 4 -2.41 -4.42 -19.04
C ASP A 4 -1.47 -5.38 -18.31
N ARG A 5 -1.26 -5.11 -17.03
CA ARG A 5 -0.41 -5.92 -16.16
C ARG A 5 -1.26 -6.37 -14.96
N PRO A 6 -2.12 -7.41 -15.16
CA PRO A 6 -2.96 -7.90 -14.05
C PRO A 6 -2.17 -8.53 -12.91
N ASP A 7 -0.89 -8.82 -13.14
CA ASP A 7 0.04 -9.27 -12.10
C ASP A 7 0.48 -8.14 -11.17
N LEU A 8 0.22 -6.87 -11.54
CA LEU A 8 0.54 -5.71 -10.71
C LEU A 8 -0.75 -5.11 -10.16
N CYS A 9 -0.75 -4.82 -8.85
CA CYS A 9 -1.89 -4.21 -8.17
C CYS A 9 -1.41 -3.01 -7.38
N LEU A 10 -1.93 -1.84 -7.71
CA LEU A 10 -1.58 -0.59 -7.03
C LEU A 10 -2.68 -0.21 -6.05
N TRP A 11 -2.34 -0.14 -4.78
CA TRP A 11 -3.21 0.47 -3.77
C TRP A 11 -3.03 1.98 -3.88
N HIS A 12 -4.06 2.64 -4.39
CA HIS A 12 -3.99 4.01 -4.88
C HIS A 12 -4.94 4.92 -4.14
N ASN A 13 -4.43 6.12 -3.82
CA ASN A 13 -5.25 7.21 -3.31
C ASN A 13 -5.14 8.38 -4.31
N PRO A 14 -6.19 8.66 -5.10
CA PRO A 14 -6.13 9.71 -6.12
C PRO A 14 -5.95 11.12 -5.57
N ARG A 15 -6.15 11.31 -4.26
CA ARG A 15 -5.95 12.59 -3.60
C ARG A 15 -4.52 12.77 -3.09
N CYS A 16 -3.70 11.72 -3.13
CA CYS A 16 -2.32 11.76 -2.65
C CYS A 16 -1.38 12.03 -3.83
N SER A 17 -0.57 13.09 -3.75
CA SER A 17 0.36 13.45 -4.83
C SER A 17 1.37 12.35 -5.11
N LYS A 18 1.88 11.67 -4.08
CA LYS A 18 2.84 10.58 -4.25
C LYS A 18 2.21 9.39 -4.96
N SER A 19 0.95 9.10 -4.63
CA SER A 19 0.21 8.02 -5.26
C SER A 19 -0.06 8.32 -6.73
N ARG A 20 -0.47 9.56 -7.04
CA ARG A 20 -0.66 9.98 -8.44
C ARG A 20 0.64 9.93 -9.23
N ALA A 21 1.75 10.39 -8.62
CA ALA A 21 3.06 10.36 -9.28
C ALA A 21 3.49 8.93 -9.60
N ALA A 22 3.27 8.00 -8.69
CA ALA A 22 3.60 6.59 -8.93
C ALA A 22 2.80 6.01 -10.10
N LEU A 23 1.51 6.29 -10.15
CA LEU A 23 0.65 5.82 -11.26
C LEU A 23 1.11 6.43 -12.59
N GLU A 24 1.44 7.72 -12.60
CA GLU A 24 1.95 8.40 -13.80
C GLU A 24 3.26 7.77 -14.30
N LEU A 25 4.16 7.41 -13.38
CA LEU A 25 5.41 6.73 -13.76
C LEU A 25 5.15 5.38 -14.43
N LEU A 26 4.21 4.60 -13.91
CA LEU A 26 3.83 3.34 -14.52
C LEU A 26 3.20 3.56 -15.90
N THR A 27 2.29 4.52 -16.01
CA THR A 27 1.64 4.86 -17.27
C THR A 27 2.67 5.32 -18.31
N ALA A 28 3.64 6.15 -17.90
CA ALA A 28 4.69 6.63 -18.78
C ALA A 28 5.58 5.50 -19.33
N ARG A 29 5.66 4.38 -18.59
CA ARG A 29 6.37 3.18 -19.04
C ARG A 29 5.47 2.24 -19.84
N GLY A 30 4.25 2.65 -20.18
CA GLY A 30 3.31 1.84 -20.94
C GLY A 30 2.66 0.71 -20.12
N ILE A 31 2.62 0.85 -18.80
CA ILE A 31 2.11 -0.17 -17.88
C ILE A 31 0.77 0.27 -17.32
N ALA A 32 -0.24 -0.61 -17.41
CA ALA A 32 -1.55 -0.40 -16.79
C ALA A 32 -1.77 -1.46 -15.70
N PRO A 33 -1.43 -1.13 -14.43
CA PRO A 33 -1.67 -2.05 -13.32
C PRO A 33 -3.15 -2.10 -12.97
N ARG A 34 -3.57 -3.11 -12.22
CA ARG A 34 -4.86 -3.05 -11.56
C ARG A 34 -4.78 -1.97 -10.47
N VAL A 35 -5.76 -1.09 -10.45
CA VAL A 35 -5.81 0.00 -9.48
C VAL A 35 -6.91 -0.28 -8.47
N VAL A 36 -6.55 -0.33 -7.19
CA VAL A 36 -7.51 -0.51 -6.11
C VAL A 36 -7.56 0.79 -5.30
N HIS A 37 -8.74 1.39 -5.24
CA HIS A 37 -8.98 2.57 -4.40
C HIS A 37 -9.22 2.07 -2.98
N TYR A 38 -8.15 1.86 -2.24
CA TYR A 38 -8.18 1.14 -0.96
C TYR A 38 -8.96 1.86 0.13
N LEU A 39 -9.21 3.16 -0.01
CA LEU A 39 -10.06 3.89 0.94
C LEU A 39 -11.54 3.51 0.78
N ASP A 40 -11.95 3.16 -0.44
CA ASP A 40 -13.34 2.76 -0.76
C ASP A 40 -13.51 1.26 -0.67
N THR A 41 -12.45 0.52 -1.01
CA THR A 41 -12.42 -0.94 -0.98
C THR A 41 -11.22 -1.37 -0.12
N PRO A 42 -11.37 -1.36 1.21
CA PRO A 42 -10.25 -1.65 2.10
C PRO A 42 -9.71 -3.06 1.89
N PRO A 43 -8.38 -3.23 1.94
CA PRO A 43 -7.79 -4.57 1.89
C PRO A 43 -8.27 -5.40 3.08
N SER A 44 -8.47 -6.69 2.87
CA SER A 44 -8.79 -7.60 3.96
C SER A 44 -7.58 -7.77 4.89
N SER A 45 -7.81 -8.37 6.06
CA SER A 45 -6.70 -8.72 6.96
C SER A 45 -5.70 -9.65 6.26
N ASP A 46 -6.18 -10.61 5.48
CA ASP A 46 -5.31 -11.51 4.71
C ASP A 46 -4.50 -10.75 3.67
N ASP A 47 -5.12 -9.79 2.97
CA ASP A 47 -4.41 -8.94 2.00
C ASP A 47 -3.30 -8.13 2.67
N LEU A 48 -3.58 -7.59 3.86
CA LEU A 48 -2.60 -6.81 4.61
C LEU A 48 -1.45 -7.68 5.11
N HIS A 49 -1.75 -8.89 5.60
CA HIS A 49 -0.70 -9.84 6.01
C HIS A 49 0.19 -10.20 4.81
N ALA A 50 -0.41 -10.48 3.65
CA ALA A 50 0.34 -10.80 2.44
C ALA A 50 1.20 -9.62 1.99
N ALA A 51 0.67 -8.40 2.08
CA ALA A 51 1.39 -7.20 1.67
C ALA A 51 2.63 -6.94 2.53
N VAL A 52 2.49 -7.01 3.86
CA VAL A 52 3.64 -6.78 4.75
C VAL A 52 4.69 -7.88 4.59
N ALA A 53 4.27 -9.12 4.35
CA ALA A 53 5.20 -10.22 4.06
C ALA A 53 5.97 -9.95 2.77
N ALA A 54 5.27 -9.54 1.71
CA ALA A 54 5.89 -9.21 0.42
C ALA A 54 6.84 -8.02 0.52
N LEU A 55 6.49 -7.03 1.36
CA LEU A 55 7.33 -5.86 1.60
C LEU A 55 8.53 -6.17 2.48
N GLY A 56 8.50 -7.29 3.23
CA GLY A 56 9.57 -7.64 4.16
C GLY A 56 9.63 -6.74 5.38
N ILE A 57 8.48 -6.22 5.82
CA ILE A 57 8.40 -5.28 6.94
C ILE A 57 7.43 -5.81 8.00
N ALA A 58 7.49 -5.21 9.19
CA ALA A 58 6.46 -5.44 10.21
C ALA A 58 5.22 -4.61 9.89
N PRO A 59 4.02 -5.04 10.34
CA PRO A 59 2.80 -4.25 10.12
C PRO A 59 2.92 -2.80 10.59
N ARG A 60 3.62 -2.54 11.70
CA ARG A 60 3.81 -1.17 12.20
C ARG A 60 4.52 -0.27 11.19
N ASP A 61 5.39 -0.84 10.35
CA ASP A 61 6.15 -0.06 9.37
C ASP A 61 5.27 0.41 8.22
N LEU A 62 4.06 -0.13 8.08
CA LEU A 62 3.09 0.30 7.07
C LEU A 62 2.13 1.37 7.60
N LEU A 63 2.17 1.67 8.91
CA LEU A 63 1.27 2.65 9.52
C LEU A 63 1.69 4.08 9.20
N ARG A 64 0.70 4.92 8.95
CA ARG A 64 0.86 6.37 8.85
C ARG A 64 0.65 6.98 10.24
N THR A 65 1.75 7.32 10.89
CA THR A 65 1.72 7.83 12.26
C THR A 65 1.17 9.25 12.38
N GLY A 66 1.09 9.97 11.26
CA GLY A 66 0.57 11.33 11.25
C GLY A 66 -0.95 11.43 11.13
N GLU A 67 -1.66 10.31 10.94
CA GLU A 67 -3.12 10.32 10.86
C GLU A 67 -3.75 10.39 12.25
N ALA A 68 -4.90 11.07 12.35
CA ALA A 68 -5.60 11.22 13.62
C ALA A 68 -5.94 9.88 14.28
N GLU A 69 -6.30 8.88 13.46
CA GLU A 69 -6.65 7.55 13.94
C GLU A 69 -5.51 6.87 14.69
N TYR A 70 -4.25 7.17 14.31
CA TYR A 70 -3.09 6.61 15.00
C TYR A 70 -3.09 6.94 16.49
N ALA A 71 -3.29 8.23 16.81
CA ALA A 71 -3.34 8.70 18.20
C ALA A 71 -4.64 8.27 18.89
N GLU A 72 -5.77 8.41 18.19
CA GLU A 72 -7.08 8.10 18.76
C GLU A 72 -7.21 6.64 19.20
N LEU A 73 -6.60 5.73 18.43
CA LEU A 73 -6.65 4.29 18.69
C LEU A 73 -5.49 3.80 19.57
N GLY A 74 -4.60 4.69 19.98
CA GLY A 74 -3.46 4.33 20.82
C GLY A 74 -2.50 3.37 20.14
N LEU A 75 -2.28 3.52 18.82
CA LEU A 75 -1.49 2.57 18.04
C LEU A 75 0.02 2.67 18.29
N ASP A 76 0.45 3.69 19.06
CA ASP A 76 1.83 3.81 19.51
C ASP A 76 2.18 2.86 20.65
N ASP A 77 1.18 2.15 21.19
CA ASP A 77 1.38 1.20 22.27
C ASP A 77 2.23 0.01 21.80
N PRO A 78 3.43 -0.20 22.37
CA PRO A 78 4.31 -1.27 21.93
C PRO A 78 3.81 -2.66 22.28
N SER A 79 2.81 -2.78 23.17
CA SER A 79 2.22 -4.07 23.53
C SER A 79 1.25 -4.62 22.49
N LEU A 80 0.82 -3.79 21.52
CA LEU A 80 -0.07 -4.24 20.45
C LEU A 80 0.67 -5.19 19.52
N ASP A 81 0.07 -6.36 19.27
CA ASP A 81 0.66 -7.34 18.38
C ASP A 81 0.34 -7.03 16.90
N ASP A 82 0.94 -7.81 15.99
CA ASP A 82 0.77 -7.62 14.56
C ASP A 82 -0.69 -7.73 14.16
N ALA A 83 -1.43 -8.68 14.74
CA ALA A 83 -2.85 -8.85 14.41
C ALA A 83 -3.68 -7.62 14.77
N ALA A 84 -3.37 -6.98 15.89
CA ALA A 84 -4.07 -5.76 16.31
C ALA A 84 -3.79 -4.60 15.34
N ILE A 85 -2.54 -4.45 14.90
CA ILE A 85 -2.15 -3.41 13.94
C ILE A 85 -2.82 -3.66 12.59
N ILE A 86 -2.84 -4.89 12.11
CA ILE A 86 -3.50 -5.27 10.85
C ILE A 86 -5.01 -4.97 10.94
N ALA A 87 -5.64 -5.34 12.05
CA ALA A 87 -7.07 -5.07 12.26
C ALA A 87 -7.37 -3.57 12.22
N ALA A 88 -6.50 -2.75 12.81
CA ALA A 88 -6.66 -1.29 12.78
C ALA A 88 -6.58 -0.75 11.35
N MET A 89 -5.63 -1.22 10.55
CA MET A 89 -5.50 -0.79 9.15
C MET A 89 -6.69 -1.22 8.30
N HIS A 90 -7.22 -2.42 8.55
CA HIS A 90 -8.41 -2.89 7.85
C HIS A 90 -9.64 -2.02 8.18
N ALA A 91 -9.82 -1.69 9.45
CA ALA A 91 -10.95 -0.88 9.91
C ALA A 91 -10.80 0.59 9.51
N HIS A 92 -9.56 1.08 9.42
CA HIS A 92 -9.24 2.47 9.14
C HIS A 92 -8.17 2.55 8.05
N PRO A 93 -8.55 2.39 6.78
CA PRO A 93 -7.57 2.31 5.68
C PRO A 93 -6.73 3.57 5.49
N ARG A 94 -7.13 4.72 6.04
CA ARG A 94 -6.30 5.92 6.04
C ARG A 94 -4.97 5.72 6.76
N LEU A 95 -4.89 4.72 7.63
CA LEU A 95 -3.66 4.37 8.34
C LEU A 95 -2.62 3.69 7.47
N ILE A 96 -3.02 3.20 6.29
CA ILE A 96 -2.12 2.45 5.41
C ILE A 96 -1.25 3.43 4.62
N GLU A 97 0.07 3.20 4.65
CA GLU A 97 1.01 3.98 3.83
C GLU A 97 0.71 3.75 2.34
N ARG A 98 0.91 4.77 1.50
CA ARG A 98 0.55 4.72 0.09
C ARG A 98 1.57 5.46 -0.77
N PRO A 99 1.67 5.11 -2.06
CA PRO A 99 1.03 3.96 -2.68
C PRO A 99 1.78 2.67 -2.35
N VAL A 100 1.09 1.54 -2.47
CA VAL A 100 1.69 0.22 -2.37
C VAL A 100 1.49 -0.49 -3.71
N LEU A 101 2.56 -0.96 -4.32
CA LEU A 101 2.49 -1.76 -5.53
C LEU A 101 2.83 -3.20 -5.17
N LEU A 102 1.94 -4.10 -5.54
CA LEU A 102 2.05 -5.53 -5.28
C LEU A 102 2.19 -6.27 -6.60
N ARG A 103 3.05 -7.28 -6.63
CA ARG A 103 3.19 -8.15 -7.79
C ARG A 103 2.81 -9.58 -7.40
N SER A 104 2.16 -10.29 -8.31
CA SER A 104 1.60 -11.61 -8.02
C SER A 104 2.64 -12.67 -7.68
N ASP A 105 3.92 -12.41 -7.97
CA ASP A 105 5.03 -13.32 -7.62
C ASP A 105 5.51 -13.15 -6.17
N GLY A 106 4.82 -12.36 -5.35
CA GLY A 106 5.17 -12.17 -3.94
C GLY A 106 6.10 -11.00 -3.67
N ARG A 107 6.34 -10.15 -4.67
CA ARG A 107 7.14 -8.93 -4.49
C ARG A 107 6.24 -7.73 -4.30
N ALA A 108 6.71 -6.74 -3.55
CA ALA A 108 5.96 -5.50 -3.31
C ALA A 108 6.91 -4.36 -3.01
N VAL A 109 6.41 -3.14 -3.15
CA VAL A 109 7.17 -1.93 -2.81
C VAL A 109 6.20 -0.82 -2.39
N VAL A 110 6.64 0.00 -1.44
CA VAL A 110 5.95 1.25 -1.12
C VAL A 110 6.55 2.33 -2.03
N GLY A 111 5.69 3.04 -2.76
CA GLY A 111 6.12 4.06 -3.72
C GLY A 111 6.49 5.39 -3.06
N ARG A 112 7.47 5.36 -2.19
CA ARG A 112 8.01 6.56 -1.53
C ARG A 112 9.53 6.47 -1.45
N PRO A 113 10.22 7.21 -2.31
CA PRO A 113 9.68 8.09 -3.36
C PRO A 113 8.93 7.31 -4.44
N PRO A 114 8.07 8.00 -5.25
CA PRO A 114 7.24 7.31 -6.25
C PRO A 114 8.01 6.43 -7.23
N GLU A 115 9.25 6.81 -7.56
CA GLU A 115 10.11 6.08 -8.49
C GLU A 115 10.37 4.64 -8.06
N ARG A 116 10.18 4.32 -6.79
CA ARG A 116 10.38 2.96 -6.28
C ARG A 116 9.44 1.94 -6.93
N VAL A 117 8.28 2.39 -7.45
CA VAL A 117 7.36 1.46 -8.13
C VAL A 117 8.02 0.83 -9.37
N LEU A 118 9.01 1.51 -9.95
CA LEU A 118 9.72 0.99 -11.13
C LEU A 118 10.57 -0.24 -10.79
N GLU A 119 10.87 -0.48 -9.52
CA GLU A 119 11.66 -1.64 -9.07
C GLU A 119 10.96 -2.97 -9.36
N LEU A 120 9.65 -2.96 -9.52
CA LEU A 120 8.88 -4.18 -9.80
C LEU A 120 8.64 -4.45 -11.29
N LEU A 121 9.23 -3.67 -12.20
CA LEU A 121 8.93 -3.76 -13.64
C LEU A 121 9.90 -4.66 -14.43
N ASP A 122 10.86 -5.25 -13.81
CA ASP A 122 11.83 -6.14 -14.46
C ASP A 122 11.21 -7.46 -14.96
#